data_dea7c351ea95777acb9cb49e62011ae8
#
_entry.id   dea7c351ea95777acb9cb49e62011ae8
#
_cell.length_a   1.000
_cell.length_b   1.000
_cell.length_c   1.000
_cell.angle_alpha   90.00
_cell.angle_beta   90.00
_cell.angle_gamma   90.00
#
_symmetry.space_group_name_H-M   'P 1'
#
loop_
_entity.id
_entity.type
_entity.pdbx_description
1 polymer ?
#
loop_
_entity_poly.entity_id
_entity_poly.type
_entity_poly.pdbx_seq_one_letter_code
_entity_poly.pdbx_strand_id
1 'polypeptide(L)'
;MRKLFQSIILVSCLFTMQMNALPLFAASRGLIVVSKEGKSIDLYKDYHAVVIGVSDYDHWPDLPNAVKDAQEVRTQLEKMGFAVSLVLDPDAQKLSSILTHAYYDLGREKDRALLIYFAGHGATTELADGTSMGYIIPKDCPLQDKNPVDFENKAISMKDIEQLSLQIKSKHVL
;
A
#
# COMPACT_ATOMS: atom_id res chain seq x y z
N MET A 1 -43.70 -68.32 35.78
CA MET A 1 -42.35 -67.78 35.65
C MET A 1 -42.42 -66.57 34.76
N ARG A 2 -42.52 -65.38 35.37
CA ARG A 2 -42.64 -64.09 34.70
C ARG A 2 -41.30 -63.38 34.71
N LYS A 3 -40.68 -63.16 33.60
CA LYS A 3 -39.48 -62.32 33.49
C LYS A 3 -39.92 -60.86 33.18
N LEU A 4 -39.64 -60.00 34.17
CA LEU A 4 -39.76 -58.54 33.98
C LEU A 4 -38.63 -58.04 33.05
N PHE A 5 -39.02 -57.40 32.00
CA PHE A 5 -38.10 -56.56 31.18
C PHE A 5 -38.07 -55.13 31.78
N GLN A 6 -36.96 -54.76 32.35
CA GLN A 6 -36.71 -53.39 32.75
C GLN A 6 -36.16 -52.60 31.48
N SER A 7 -36.97 -51.67 31.02
CA SER A 7 -36.54 -50.71 30.04
C SER A 7 -35.72 -49.61 30.71
N ILE A 8 -34.46 -49.57 30.38
CA ILE A 8 -33.57 -48.46 30.75
C ILE A 8 -33.77 -47.36 29.72
N ILE A 9 -34.39 -46.25 30.12
CA ILE A 9 -34.48 -45.02 29.32
C ILE A 9 -33.17 -44.26 29.53
N LEU A 10 -32.32 -44.25 28.50
CA LEU A 10 -31.10 -43.45 28.44
C LEU A 10 -31.48 -42.02 28.01
N VAL A 11 -31.60 -41.13 29.00
CA VAL A 11 -31.75 -39.67 28.71
C VAL A 11 -30.40 -39.15 28.30
N SER A 12 -30.18 -39.04 27.00
CA SER A 12 -29.03 -38.34 26.41
C SER A 12 -29.24 -36.83 26.53
N CYS A 13 -28.61 -36.24 27.52
CA CYS A 13 -28.56 -34.79 27.68
C CYS A 13 -27.60 -34.21 26.62
N LEU A 14 -28.12 -33.83 25.47
CA LEU A 14 -27.37 -33.04 24.47
C LEU A 14 -27.16 -31.65 25.03
N PHE A 15 -26.00 -31.46 25.67
CA PHE A 15 -25.51 -30.12 26.04
C PHE A 15 -25.00 -29.45 24.79
N THR A 16 -25.86 -28.70 24.08
CA THR A 16 -25.45 -27.82 22.97
C THR A 16 -24.66 -26.66 23.56
N MET A 17 -23.35 -26.79 23.49
CA MET A 17 -22.42 -25.71 23.80
C MET A 17 -22.55 -24.66 22.73
N GLN A 18 -23.42 -23.65 22.94
CA GLN A 18 -23.46 -22.43 22.11
C GLN A 18 -22.15 -21.69 22.34
N MET A 19 -21.21 -21.93 21.44
CA MET A 19 -20.06 -21.03 21.28
C MET A 19 -20.59 -19.68 20.79
N ASN A 20 -20.83 -18.76 21.72
CA ASN A 20 -20.93 -17.38 21.43
C ASN A 20 -19.56 -16.95 20.84
N ALA A 21 -19.48 -16.91 19.52
CA ALA A 21 -18.37 -16.28 18.84
C ALA A 21 -18.41 -14.79 19.25
N LEU A 22 -17.56 -14.41 20.18
CA LEU A 22 -17.29 -13.01 20.46
C LEU A 22 -16.87 -12.37 19.13
N PRO A 23 -17.47 -11.24 18.73
CA PRO A 23 -16.99 -10.55 17.56
C PRO A 23 -15.51 -10.24 17.79
N LEU A 24 -14.66 -10.79 16.95
CA LEU A 24 -13.25 -10.44 16.90
C LEU A 24 -13.22 -8.97 16.43
N PHE A 25 -13.27 -8.05 17.37
CA PHE A 25 -12.97 -6.66 17.08
C PHE A 25 -11.54 -6.64 16.55
N ALA A 26 -11.40 -6.50 15.25
CA ALA A 26 -10.12 -6.14 14.65
C ALA A 26 -9.70 -4.86 15.36
N ALA A 27 -8.73 -4.96 16.27
CA ALA A 27 -8.17 -3.80 16.93
C ALA A 27 -7.66 -2.90 15.80
N SER A 28 -8.28 -1.72 15.64
CA SER A 28 -7.78 -0.68 14.76
C SER A 28 -6.35 -0.39 15.22
N ARG A 29 -5.36 -0.82 14.43
CA ARG A 29 -3.94 -0.59 14.71
C ARG A 29 -3.49 0.79 14.24
N GLY A 30 -4.41 1.75 14.19
CA GLY A 30 -4.14 3.11 13.83
C GLY A 30 -3.28 3.85 14.86
N LEU A 31 -2.65 4.93 14.45
CA LEU A 31 -1.93 5.82 15.36
C LEU A 31 -2.94 6.50 16.29
N ILE A 32 -2.98 6.06 17.55
CA ILE A 32 -3.84 6.64 18.58
C ILE A 32 -3.03 7.65 19.38
N VAL A 33 -3.47 8.90 19.38
CA VAL A 33 -2.93 9.92 20.28
C VAL A 33 -3.80 9.97 21.53
N VAL A 34 -3.18 9.77 22.68
CA VAL A 34 -3.86 9.91 23.97
C VAL A 34 -3.64 11.31 24.49
N SER A 35 -4.73 12.07 24.70
CA SER A 35 -4.63 13.40 25.33
C SER A 35 -4.17 13.30 26.78
N LYS A 36 -3.69 14.41 27.36
CA LYS A 36 -3.31 14.46 28.79
C LYS A 36 -4.45 14.07 29.74
N GLU A 37 -5.69 14.19 29.29
CA GLU A 37 -6.88 13.80 30.04
C GLU A 37 -7.30 12.32 29.79
N GLY A 38 -6.47 11.53 29.08
CA GLY A 38 -6.72 10.10 28.84
C GLY A 38 -7.71 9.81 27.70
N LYS A 39 -8.11 10.83 26.90
CA LYS A 39 -9.02 10.66 25.79
C LYS A 39 -8.23 10.18 24.56
N SER A 40 -8.58 9.01 24.00
CA SER A 40 -7.99 8.54 22.75
C SER A 40 -8.59 9.28 21.56
N ILE A 41 -7.72 9.72 20.66
CA ILE A 41 -8.09 10.41 19.42
C ILE A 41 -7.50 9.57 18.28
N ASP A 42 -8.35 8.99 17.45
CA ASP A 42 -7.93 8.39 16.18
C ASP A 42 -7.55 9.51 15.22
N LEU A 43 -6.27 9.56 14.81
CA LEU A 43 -5.80 10.59 13.88
C LEU A 43 -6.35 10.38 12.48
N TYR A 44 -6.58 9.12 12.08
CA TYR A 44 -7.04 8.74 10.76
C TYR A 44 -8.14 7.71 10.85
N LYS A 45 -9.08 7.81 9.91
CA LYS A 45 -10.17 6.85 9.74
C LYS A 45 -9.70 5.55 9.11
N ASP A 46 -8.77 5.66 8.16
CA ASP A 46 -8.17 4.53 7.46
C ASP A 46 -6.73 4.82 7.01
N TYR A 47 -6.01 3.75 6.63
CA TYR A 47 -4.61 3.77 6.24
C TYR A 47 -4.46 3.06 4.91
N HIS A 48 -3.94 3.75 3.91
CA HIS A 48 -3.68 3.20 2.58
C HIS A 48 -2.22 3.36 2.19
N ALA A 49 -1.69 2.38 1.47
CA ALA A 49 -0.36 2.46 0.89
C ALA A 49 -0.36 1.97 -0.55
N VAL A 50 0.40 2.65 -1.39
CA VAL A 50 0.76 2.19 -2.73
C VAL A 50 2.25 1.87 -2.69
N VAL A 51 2.59 0.60 -2.90
CA VAL A 51 3.97 0.10 -2.84
C VAL A 51 4.37 -0.38 -4.22
N ILE A 52 5.43 0.21 -4.77
CA ILE A 52 5.88 -0.02 -6.14
C ILE A 52 7.32 -0.55 -6.09
N GLY A 53 7.58 -1.64 -6.81
CA GLY A 53 8.93 -2.20 -6.98
C GLY A 53 9.23 -2.45 -8.45
N VAL A 54 10.38 -2.00 -8.95
CA VAL A 54 10.83 -2.23 -10.31
C VAL A 54 12.19 -2.89 -10.29
N SER A 55 12.25 -4.15 -10.70
CA SER A 55 13.47 -4.98 -10.74
C SER A 55 13.92 -5.32 -12.16
N ASP A 56 12.96 -5.66 -13.02
CA ASP A 56 13.17 -6.18 -14.37
C ASP A 56 13.01 -5.04 -15.38
N TYR A 57 14.12 -4.46 -15.81
CA TYR A 57 14.17 -3.28 -16.69
C TYR A 57 14.49 -3.67 -18.13
N ASP A 58 13.78 -3.09 -19.10
CA ASP A 58 14.03 -3.36 -20.53
C ASP A 58 15.31 -2.69 -21.04
N HIS A 59 15.75 -1.59 -20.41
CA HIS A 59 16.86 -0.75 -20.91
C HIS A 59 17.86 -0.32 -19.84
N TRP A 60 17.59 -0.57 -18.59
CA TRP A 60 18.45 -0.27 -17.44
C TRP A 60 18.98 -1.58 -16.83
N PRO A 61 20.07 -1.55 -16.05
CA PRO A 61 20.47 -2.74 -15.29
C PRO A 61 19.37 -3.20 -14.35
N ASP A 62 19.17 -4.50 -14.23
CA ASP A 62 18.23 -5.08 -13.29
C ASP A 62 18.57 -4.74 -11.84
N LEU A 63 17.53 -4.57 -11.00
CA LEU A 63 17.63 -4.35 -9.56
C LEU A 63 17.00 -5.51 -8.77
N PRO A 64 17.69 -6.64 -8.60
CA PRO A 64 17.08 -7.88 -8.09
C PRO A 64 16.45 -7.75 -6.70
N ASN A 65 16.81 -6.74 -5.91
CA ASN A 65 16.27 -6.54 -4.58
C ASN A 65 15.04 -5.60 -4.53
N ALA A 66 14.80 -4.77 -5.55
CA ALA A 66 13.75 -3.75 -5.50
C ALA A 66 12.34 -4.36 -5.33
N VAL A 67 12.02 -5.42 -6.06
CA VAL A 67 10.74 -6.16 -5.89
C VAL A 67 10.67 -6.83 -4.53
N LYS A 68 11.76 -7.42 -4.05
CA LYS A 68 11.81 -8.05 -2.72
C LYS A 68 11.58 -7.01 -1.61
N ASP A 69 12.26 -5.87 -1.70
CA ASP A 69 12.10 -4.77 -0.74
C ASP A 69 10.64 -4.27 -0.73
N ALA A 70 10.03 -4.09 -1.90
CA ALA A 70 8.62 -3.71 -2.02
C ALA A 70 7.68 -4.74 -1.36
N GLN A 71 7.93 -6.04 -1.52
CA GLN A 71 7.15 -7.10 -0.88
C GLN A 71 7.32 -7.12 0.64
N GLU A 72 8.53 -6.88 1.13
CA GLU A 72 8.82 -6.78 2.56
C GLU A 72 8.13 -5.54 3.18
N VAL A 73 8.23 -4.38 2.53
CA VAL A 73 7.54 -3.14 2.94
C VAL A 73 6.04 -3.35 2.97
N ARG A 74 5.44 -3.95 1.93
CA ARG A 74 4.03 -4.33 1.93
C ARG A 74 3.67 -5.14 3.17
N THR A 75 4.44 -6.21 3.45
CA THR A 75 4.16 -7.11 4.58
C THR A 75 4.19 -6.38 5.92
N GLN A 76 5.10 -5.42 6.10
CA GLN A 76 5.17 -4.64 7.33
C GLN A 76 4.01 -3.63 7.43
N LEU A 77 3.67 -2.96 6.34
CA LEU A 77 2.55 -2.01 6.31
C LEU A 77 1.20 -2.71 6.57
N GLU A 78 0.97 -3.90 6.01
CA GLU A 78 -0.22 -4.70 6.29
C GLU A 78 -0.32 -5.08 7.78
N LYS A 79 0.80 -5.44 8.43
CA LYS A 79 0.84 -5.68 9.89
C LYS A 79 0.55 -4.42 10.71
N MET A 80 0.85 -3.25 10.16
CA MET A 80 0.55 -1.94 10.78
C MET A 80 -0.89 -1.49 10.53
N GLY A 81 -1.67 -2.23 9.73
CA GLY A 81 -3.08 -1.95 9.46
C GLY A 81 -3.34 -1.15 8.18
N PHE A 82 -2.33 -1.00 7.31
CA PHE A 82 -2.53 -0.39 6.00
C PHE A 82 -3.24 -1.36 5.04
N ALA A 83 -4.17 -0.81 4.25
CA ALA A 83 -4.62 -1.45 3.02
C ALA A 83 -3.58 -1.17 1.93
N VAL A 84 -2.86 -2.21 1.49
CA VAL A 84 -1.70 -2.04 0.60
C VAL A 84 -2.02 -2.49 -0.82
N SER A 85 -1.79 -1.60 -1.78
CA SER A 85 -1.75 -1.90 -3.21
C SER A 85 -0.30 -2.12 -3.62
N LEU A 86 0.08 -3.38 -3.90
CA LEU A 86 1.41 -3.73 -4.40
C LEU A 86 1.41 -3.78 -5.93
N VAL A 87 2.38 -3.11 -6.54
CA VAL A 87 2.59 -3.10 -7.99
C VAL A 87 4.05 -3.41 -8.29
N LEU A 88 4.28 -4.43 -9.12
CA LEU A 88 5.61 -4.90 -9.48
C LEU A 88 5.85 -4.69 -10.97
N ASP A 89 7.05 -4.23 -11.29
CA ASP A 89 7.56 -4.00 -12.64
C ASP A 89 6.59 -3.25 -13.58
N PRO A 90 5.98 -2.11 -13.13
CA PRO A 90 5.09 -1.34 -13.98
C PRO A 90 5.86 -0.68 -15.13
N ASP A 91 5.27 -0.68 -16.33
CA ASP A 91 5.63 0.19 -17.42
C ASP A 91 5.21 1.65 -17.13
N ALA A 92 5.60 2.57 -18.00
CA ALA A 92 5.33 4.01 -17.82
C ALA A 92 3.83 4.32 -17.74
N GLN A 93 3.02 3.69 -18.58
CA GLN A 93 1.57 3.91 -18.58
C GLN A 93 0.93 3.42 -17.28
N LYS A 94 1.31 2.23 -16.82
CA LYS A 94 0.81 1.65 -15.58
C LYS A 94 1.26 2.46 -14.37
N LEU A 95 2.53 2.87 -14.31
CA LEU A 95 3.07 3.68 -13.21
C LEU A 95 2.34 5.03 -13.12
N SER A 96 2.18 5.75 -14.25
CA SER A 96 1.43 7.00 -14.31
C SER A 96 -0.02 6.84 -13.84
N SER A 97 -0.69 5.78 -14.30
CA SER A 97 -2.08 5.47 -13.89
C SER A 97 -2.20 5.22 -12.39
N ILE A 98 -1.25 4.48 -11.81
CA ILE A 98 -1.23 4.17 -10.37
C ILE A 98 -1.00 5.41 -9.53
N LEU A 99 -0.05 6.26 -9.90
CA LEU A 99 0.20 7.52 -9.22
C LEU A 99 -1.03 8.43 -9.32
N THR A 100 -1.64 8.54 -10.50
CA THR A 100 -2.88 9.30 -10.70
C THR A 100 -4.01 8.79 -9.79
N HIS A 101 -4.22 7.48 -9.72
CA HIS A 101 -5.21 6.88 -8.81
C HIS A 101 -4.87 7.16 -7.33
N ALA A 102 -3.60 7.01 -6.93
CA ALA A 102 -3.17 7.29 -5.56
C ALA A 102 -3.51 8.73 -5.15
N TYR A 103 -3.25 9.70 -6.01
CA TYR A 103 -3.48 11.12 -5.70
C TYR A 103 -4.94 11.53 -5.82
N TYR A 104 -5.63 11.15 -6.91
CA TYR A 104 -6.99 11.64 -7.19
C TYR A 104 -8.09 10.84 -6.50
N ASP A 105 -7.87 9.56 -6.24
CA ASP A 105 -8.89 8.71 -5.61
C ASP A 105 -8.57 8.48 -4.13
N LEU A 106 -7.38 7.93 -3.82
CA LEU A 106 -7.01 7.65 -2.44
C LEU A 106 -6.72 8.93 -1.65
N GLY A 107 -6.04 9.90 -2.25
CA GLY A 107 -5.64 11.16 -1.61
C GLY A 107 -6.77 12.17 -1.36
N ARG A 108 -8.00 11.93 -1.84
CA ARG A 108 -9.14 12.84 -1.61
C ARG A 108 -9.77 12.72 -0.23
N GLU A 109 -9.58 11.60 0.44
CA GLU A 109 -10.15 11.35 1.76
C GLU A 109 -9.33 12.07 2.84
N LYS A 110 -9.94 13.10 3.46
CA LYS A 110 -9.24 13.99 4.43
C LYS A 110 -8.70 13.26 5.65
N ASP A 111 -9.44 12.26 6.14
CA ASP A 111 -9.10 11.55 7.36
C ASP A 111 -8.36 10.21 7.07
N ARG A 112 -7.72 10.11 5.91
CA ARG A 112 -6.89 9.00 5.47
C ARG A 112 -5.41 9.31 5.66
N ALA A 113 -4.63 8.32 6.10
CA ALA A 113 -3.18 8.32 5.93
C ALA A 113 -2.85 7.65 4.59
N LEU A 114 -2.10 8.32 3.73
CA LEU A 114 -1.65 7.79 2.46
C LEU A 114 -0.12 7.69 2.45
N LEU A 115 0.41 6.51 2.11
CA LEU A 115 1.84 6.27 1.91
C LEU A 115 2.08 5.80 0.48
N ILE A 116 3.06 6.41 -0.20
CA ILE A 116 3.52 5.98 -1.52
C ILE A 116 4.99 5.61 -1.41
N TYR A 117 5.32 4.36 -1.71
CA TYR A 117 6.67 3.83 -1.68
C TYR A 117 7.09 3.38 -3.07
N PHE A 118 8.31 3.75 -3.48
CA PHE A 118 8.91 3.34 -4.73
C PHE A 118 10.32 2.78 -4.49
N ALA A 119 10.57 1.57 -4.99
CA ALA A 119 11.89 0.95 -5.07
C ALA A 119 12.21 0.68 -6.53
N GLY A 120 13.26 1.32 -7.06
CA GLY A 120 13.64 1.22 -8.46
C GLY A 120 14.72 2.24 -8.81
N HIS A 121 15.07 2.34 -10.10
CA HIS A 121 16.00 3.34 -10.57
C HIS A 121 15.44 4.76 -10.47
N GLY A 122 16.32 5.69 -10.14
CA GLY A 122 16.13 7.12 -10.31
C GLY A 122 17.18 7.69 -11.29
N ALA A 123 16.84 8.77 -11.95
CA ALA A 123 17.75 9.53 -12.79
C ALA A 123 17.72 11.01 -12.42
N THR A 124 18.80 11.73 -12.72
CA THR A 124 18.86 13.19 -12.58
C THR A 124 19.39 13.77 -13.88
N THR A 125 18.71 14.79 -14.40
CA THR A 125 19.15 15.51 -15.59
C THR A 125 19.34 16.99 -15.26
N GLU A 126 20.29 17.63 -15.94
CA GLU A 126 20.48 19.08 -15.87
C GLU A 126 19.57 19.73 -16.92
N LEU A 127 18.78 20.71 -16.48
CA LEU A 127 17.90 21.49 -17.34
C LEU A 127 18.66 22.68 -17.98
N ALA A 128 18.07 23.29 -19.02
CA ALA A 128 18.67 24.40 -19.74
C ALA A 128 18.96 25.65 -18.89
N ASP A 129 18.27 25.80 -17.76
CA ASP A 129 18.48 26.87 -16.78
C ASP A 129 19.56 26.56 -15.73
N GLY A 130 20.23 25.40 -15.84
CA GLY A 130 21.23 24.91 -14.89
C GLY A 130 20.65 24.25 -13.63
N THR A 131 19.33 24.12 -13.51
CA THR A 131 18.70 23.36 -12.41
C THR A 131 18.71 21.86 -12.70
N SER A 132 18.59 21.03 -11.66
CA SER A 132 18.52 19.58 -11.79
C SER A 132 17.09 19.09 -11.64
N MET A 133 16.68 18.15 -12.50
CA MET A 133 15.41 17.45 -12.42
C MET A 133 15.64 15.98 -12.09
N GLY A 134 14.98 15.50 -11.03
CA GLY A 134 14.94 14.09 -10.67
C GLY A 134 13.78 13.36 -11.36
N TYR A 135 13.98 12.07 -11.64
CA TYR A 135 12.97 11.19 -12.23
C TYR A 135 12.94 9.84 -11.53
N ILE A 136 11.77 9.23 -11.43
CA ILE A 136 11.61 7.80 -11.17
C ILE A 136 11.43 7.07 -12.51
N ILE A 137 12.03 5.90 -12.62
CA ILE A 137 12.19 5.18 -13.88
C ILE A 137 11.27 3.95 -13.90
N PRO A 138 10.25 3.90 -14.78
CA PRO A 138 9.46 2.70 -15.02
C PRO A 138 10.23 1.65 -15.84
N LYS A 139 9.71 0.40 -15.86
CA LYS A 139 10.32 -0.76 -16.49
C LYS A 139 10.80 -0.51 -17.93
N ASP A 140 9.94 0.10 -18.75
CA ASP A 140 10.12 0.27 -20.21
C ASP A 140 10.76 1.61 -20.60
N CYS A 141 11.22 2.41 -19.63
CA CYS A 141 11.84 3.71 -19.90
C CYS A 141 13.26 3.53 -20.48
N PRO A 142 13.59 4.13 -21.64
CA PRO A 142 14.92 4.05 -22.20
C PRO A 142 15.95 4.86 -21.41
N LEU A 143 17.23 4.62 -21.67
CA LEU A 143 18.30 5.49 -21.19
C LEU A 143 18.21 6.87 -21.89
N GLN A 144 18.40 7.94 -21.14
CA GLN A 144 18.30 9.30 -21.65
C GLN A 144 19.28 9.61 -22.80
N ASP A 145 20.53 9.11 -22.71
CA ASP A 145 21.57 9.28 -23.74
C ASP A 145 21.29 8.52 -25.03
N LYS A 146 20.43 7.50 -24.98
CA LYS A 146 20.07 6.68 -26.14
C LYS A 146 18.81 7.17 -26.85
N ASN A 147 17.82 7.60 -26.09
CA ASN A 147 16.56 8.11 -26.63
C ASN A 147 15.98 9.19 -25.72
N PRO A 148 16.46 10.45 -25.78
CA PRO A 148 16.05 11.51 -24.87
C PRO A 148 14.55 11.85 -24.97
N VAL A 149 13.96 11.80 -26.16
CA VAL A 149 12.53 12.10 -26.35
C VAL A 149 11.66 11.06 -25.67
N ASP A 150 11.97 9.79 -25.86
CA ASP A 150 11.19 8.69 -25.27
C ASP A 150 11.43 8.59 -23.76
N PHE A 151 12.63 8.96 -23.29
CA PHE A 151 12.92 9.10 -21.87
C PHE A 151 12.00 10.15 -21.23
N GLU A 152 11.90 11.35 -21.80
CA GLU A 152 11.03 12.42 -21.29
C GLU A 152 9.54 12.03 -21.31
N ASN A 153 9.11 11.24 -22.28
CA ASN A 153 7.74 10.75 -22.38
C ASN A 153 7.39 9.66 -21.34
N LYS A 154 8.38 8.87 -20.90
CA LYS A 154 8.17 7.70 -20.05
C LYS A 154 8.60 7.89 -18.61
N ALA A 155 9.71 8.58 -18.36
CA ALA A 155 10.18 8.86 -17.02
C ALA A 155 9.20 9.79 -16.28
N ILE A 156 8.94 9.52 -15.01
CA ILE A 156 8.06 10.36 -14.19
C ILE A 156 8.91 11.38 -13.44
N SER A 157 8.73 12.66 -13.73
CA SER A 157 9.52 13.71 -13.09
C SER A 157 9.10 13.94 -11.63
N MET A 158 10.04 14.31 -10.77
CA MET A 158 9.73 14.70 -9.38
C MET A 158 8.83 15.94 -9.33
N LYS A 159 8.87 16.79 -10.36
CA LYS A 159 7.96 17.93 -10.50
C LYS A 159 6.51 17.50 -10.74
N ASP A 160 6.29 16.45 -11.55
CA ASP A 160 4.93 15.90 -11.76
C ASP A 160 4.41 15.28 -10.46
N ILE A 161 5.25 14.57 -9.71
CA ILE A 161 4.91 14.01 -8.41
C ILE A 161 4.56 15.13 -7.42
N GLU A 162 5.34 16.22 -7.39
CA GLU A 162 5.05 17.39 -6.56
C GLU A 162 3.70 18.02 -6.93
N GLN A 163 3.43 18.24 -8.22
CA GLN A 163 2.17 18.80 -8.68
C GLN A 163 0.97 17.92 -8.32
N LEU A 164 1.11 16.61 -8.47
CA LEU A 164 0.09 15.66 -8.06
C LEU A 164 -0.14 15.74 -6.54
N SER A 165 0.92 15.84 -5.75
CA SER A 165 0.84 15.91 -4.29
C SER A 165 0.04 17.13 -3.80
N LEU A 166 0.08 18.25 -4.52
CA LEU A 166 -0.70 19.45 -4.20
C LEU A 166 -2.23 19.23 -4.32
N GLN A 167 -2.67 18.19 -5.02
CA GLN A 167 -4.08 17.83 -5.15
C GLN A 167 -4.58 16.96 -4.00
N ILE A 168 -3.69 16.47 -3.15
CA ILE A 168 -4.03 15.58 -2.04
C ILE A 168 -4.71 16.38 -0.92
N LYS A 169 -5.83 15.86 -0.45
CA LYS A 169 -6.60 16.42 0.67
C LYS A 169 -6.34 15.69 1.99
N SER A 170 -5.70 14.53 1.92
CA SER A 170 -5.29 13.76 3.10
C SER A 170 -4.37 14.59 3.99
N LYS A 171 -4.55 14.49 5.32
CA LYS A 171 -3.78 15.28 6.30
C LYS A 171 -2.28 15.00 6.26
N HIS A 172 -1.90 13.76 5.96
CA HIS A 172 -0.50 13.35 5.87
C HIS A 172 -0.28 12.43 4.68
N VAL A 173 0.74 12.74 3.90
CA VAL A 173 1.26 11.92 2.80
C VAL A 173 2.74 11.69 3.06
N LEU A 174 3.16 10.43 2.95
CA LEU A 174 4.52 9.98 3.14
C LEU A 174 5.02 9.26 1.89
#